data_23a0993385944ebad026d4334aab47de
#
_entry.id   23a0993385944ebad026d4334aab47de
#
_cell.length_a   1.000
_cell.length_b   1.000
_cell.length_c   1.000
_cell.angle_alpha   90.00
_cell.angle_beta   90.00
_cell.angle_gamma   90.00
#
_symmetry.space_group_name_H-M   'P 1'
#
loop_
_entity.id
_entity.type
_entity.pdbx_description
1 polymer ?
#
loop_
_entity_poly.entity_id
_entity_poly.type
_entity_poly.pdbx_seq_one_letter_code
_entity_poly.pdbx_strand_id
1 'polypeptide(L)'
;MSQFKIGDTVETIDDVIKGVVESVIDDTVTLISEDGFPLTFAARELVLVSNEIKVSNYEIAKIKKEKELPKRRKTNVLKPKERTAPKMEVDLHINQLVKNPKSMGKFDMLNLQLDTAKRQLDFAINKRIQKIVFIHGVGEGVLKEELGYLFRKYDNVKFYDADYQKYGLGATEVYIFXXXXQNY
;
A
#
# COMPACT_ATOMS: atom_id res chain seq x y z
N MET A 1 13.66 -14.49 29.38
CA MET A 1 13.30 -13.07 29.59
C MET A 1 13.43 -12.32 28.29
N SER A 2 12.37 -11.71 27.85
CA SER A 2 12.36 -10.98 26.60
C SER A 2 13.28 -9.74 26.67
N GLN A 3 14.06 -9.57 25.64
CA GLN A 3 15.05 -8.49 25.53
C GLN A 3 14.38 -7.16 25.16
N PHE A 4 13.10 -7.19 24.79
CA PHE A 4 12.35 -6.03 24.28
C PHE A 4 11.33 -5.54 25.31
N LYS A 5 11.09 -4.23 25.29
CA LYS A 5 10.10 -3.53 26.14
C LYS A 5 9.07 -2.82 25.28
N ILE A 6 7.89 -2.64 25.83
CA ILE A 6 6.82 -1.85 25.16
C ILE A 6 7.34 -0.45 24.92
N GLY A 7 7.23 0.00 23.68
CA GLY A 7 7.73 1.31 23.21
C GLY A 7 9.08 1.27 22.55
N ASP A 8 9.78 0.13 22.56
CA ASP A 8 11.06 0.00 21.83
C ASP A 8 10.81 0.02 20.32
N THR A 9 11.73 0.65 19.59
CA THR A 9 11.74 0.59 18.14
C THR A 9 12.55 -0.62 17.71
N VAL A 10 11.95 -1.49 16.92
CA VAL A 10 12.56 -2.74 16.44
C VAL A 10 12.46 -2.86 14.92
N GLU A 11 13.37 -3.63 14.35
CA GLU A 11 13.41 -3.94 12.92
C GLU A 11 13.57 -5.46 12.77
N THR A 12 12.91 -6.04 11.75
CA THR A 12 13.04 -7.47 11.45
C THR A 12 14.39 -7.77 10.80
N ILE A 13 14.97 -8.93 11.10
CA ILE A 13 16.28 -9.37 10.56
C ILE A 13 16.18 -9.71 9.08
N ASP A 14 15.12 -10.41 8.69
CA ASP A 14 14.97 -10.97 7.33
C ASP A 14 14.21 -10.05 6.38
N ASP A 15 13.41 -9.12 6.89
CA ASP A 15 12.62 -8.15 6.12
C ASP A 15 12.93 -6.74 6.59
N VAL A 16 12.59 -5.74 5.79
CA VAL A 16 12.80 -4.32 6.13
C VAL A 16 11.52 -3.76 6.76
N ILE A 17 11.06 -4.41 7.83
CA ILE A 17 9.86 -3.97 8.56
C ILE A 17 10.32 -3.34 9.88
N LYS A 18 9.96 -2.07 10.07
CA LYS A 18 10.20 -1.33 11.31
C LYS A 18 8.89 -1.05 12.02
N GLY A 19 8.95 -1.04 13.34
CA GLY A 19 7.79 -0.73 14.14
C GLY A 19 8.13 -0.51 15.60
N VAL A 20 7.10 -0.15 16.35
CA VAL A 20 7.20 0.08 17.79
C VAL A 20 6.54 -1.07 18.53
N VAL A 21 7.21 -1.64 19.51
CA VAL A 21 6.69 -2.76 20.32
C VAL A 21 5.44 -2.30 21.07
N GLU A 22 4.34 -2.98 20.82
CA GLU A 22 3.05 -2.77 21.49
C GLU A 22 2.87 -3.74 22.67
N SER A 23 3.26 -5.00 22.49
CA SER A 23 3.17 -6.00 23.57
C SER A 23 4.23 -7.08 23.41
N VAL A 24 4.59 -7.70 24.53
CA VAL A 24 5.53 -8.83 24.58
C VAL A 24 4.90 -9.93 25.44
N ILE A 25 4.72 -11.10 24.87
CA ILE A 25 4.16 -12.27 25.56
C ILE A 25 5.13 -13.43 25.33
N ASP A 26 5.80 -13.84 26.41
CA ASP A 26 6.84 -14.87 26.40
C ASP A 26 7.95 -14.53 25.37
N ASP A 27 8.05 -15.28 24.28
CA ASP A 27 9.04 -15.08 23.22
C ASP A 27 8.43 -14.45 21.94
N THR A 28 7.20 -13.95 22.06
CA THR A 28 6.45 -13.36 20.94
C THR A 28 6.28 -11.86 21.19
N VAL A 29 6.66 -11.07 20.20
CA VAL A 29 6.59 -9.60 20.22
C VAL A 29 5.59 -9.12 19.17
N THR A 30 4.61 -8.35 19.60
CA THR A 30 3.70 -7.64 18.69
C THR A 30 4.19 -6.21 18.54
N LEU A 31 4.44 -5.80 17.32
CA LEU A 31 4.83 -4.42 16.99
C LEU A 31 3.78 -3.76 16.09
N ILE A 32 3.69 -2.46 16.17
CA ILE A 32 2.92 -1.64 15.22
C ILE A 32 3.89 -1.13 14.18
N SER A 33 3.68 -1.54 12.92
CA SER A 33 4.52 -1.09 11.80
C SER A 33 4.35 0.40 11.51
N GLU A 34 5.25 0.97 10.72
CA GLU A 34 5.15 2.39 10.30
C GLU A 34 3.84 2.70 9.57
N ASP A 35 3.23 1.68 8.96
CA ASP A 35 1.94 1.79 8.26
C ASP A 35 0.73 1.68 9.22
N GLY A 36 0.98 1.43 10.51
CA GLY A 36 -0.07 1.34 11.53
C GLY A 36 -0.69 -0.04 11.71
N PHE A 37 -0.10 -1.09 11.14
CA PHE A 37 -0.63 -2.45 11.25
C PHE A 37 0.07 -3.23 12.37
N PRO A 38 -0.68 -3.96 13.22
CA PRO A 38 -0.07 -4.84 14.20
C PRO A 38 0.47 -6.10 13.53
N LEU A 39 1.75 -6.37 13.76
CA LEU A 39 2.46 -7.54 13.23
C LEU A 39 3.12 -8.28 14.40
N THR A 40 3.13 -9.60 14.34
CA THR A 40 3.63 -10.45 15.42
C THR A 40 4.82 -11.26 14.92
N PHE A 41 5.94 -11.20 15.65
CA PHE A 41 7.20 -11.88 15.33
C PHE A 41 7.76 -12.58 16.57
N ALA A 42 8.60 -13.58 16.36
CA ALA A 42 9.38 -14.15 17.45
C ALA A 42 10.50 -13.16 17.83
N ALA A 43 10.83 -13.09 19.11
CA ALA A 43 11.85 -12.15 19.61
C ALA A 43 13.20 -12.32 18.89
N ARG A 44 13.55 -13.54 18.47
CA ARG A 44 14.78 -13.84 17.73
C ARG A 44 14.82 -13.26 16.30
N GLU A 45 13.67 -12.86 15.77
CA GLU A 45 13.54 -12.30 14.42
C GLU A 45 13.65 -10.77 14.41
N LEU A 46 13.81 -10.17 15.58
CA LEU A 46 13.82 -8.73 15.76
C LEU A 46 15.15 -8.24 16.32
N VAL A 47 15.54 -7.04 15.89
CA VAL A 47 16.71 -6.32 16.38
C VAL A 47 16.27 -4.96 16.93
N LEU A 48 16.78 -4.60 18.10
CA LEU A 48 16.54 -3.30 18.69
C LEU A 48 17.23 -2.21 17.85
N VAL A 49 16.46 -1.28 17.33
CA VAL A 49 17.01 -0.09 16.67
C VAL A 49 17.24 0.95 17.76
N SER A 50 18.48 1.04 18.25
CA SER A 50 18.81 2.03 19.28
C SER A 50 18.88 3.42 18.65
N ASN A 51 17.77 4.12 18.65
CA ASN A 51 17.76 5.56 18.40
C ASN A 51 18.10 6.28 19.72
N GLU A 52 19.34 6.14 20.16
CA GLU A 52 19.84 7.00 21.23
C GLU A 52 20.22 8.38 20.67
N ILE A 53 19.21 9.10 20.19
CA ILE A 53 19.30 10.55 20.15
C ILE A 53 18.61 11.04 21.42
N LYS A 54 19.35 11.02 22.52
CA LYS A 54 18.93 11.71 23.74
C LYS A 54 19.06 13.21 23.49
N VAL A 55 18.06 13.78 22.83
CA VAL A 55 17.97 15.24 22.71
C VAL A 55 17.51 15.75 24.08
N SER A 56 18.41 16.36 24.82
CA SER A 56 18.03 16.93 26.10
C SER A 56 17.02 18.07 25.90
N ASN A 57 16.09 18.21 26.83
CA ASN A 57 15.09 19.28 26.82
C ASN A 57 15.71 20.67 26.68
N TYR A 58 16.96 20.81 27.08
CA TYR A 58 17.74 22.05 26.94
C TYR A 58 18.08 22.36 25.48
N GLU A 59 18.40 21.35 24.68
CA GLU A 59 18.68 21.51 23.25
C GLU A 59 17.44 21.83 22.45
N ILE A 60 16.28 21.24 22.83
CA ILE A 60 14.99 21.54 22.21
C ILE A 60 14.62 23.01 22.43
N ALA A 61 14.87 23.55 23.63
CA ALA A 61 14.60 24.96 23.95
C ALA A 61 15.50 25.92 23.15
N LYS A 62 16.76 25.54 22.89
CA LYS A 62 17.71 26.35 22.12
C LYS A 62 17.35 26.39 20.63
N ILE A 63 16.91 25.25 20.08
CA ILE A 63 16.48 25.12 18.68
C ILE A 63 15.17 25.91 18.44
N LYS A 64 14.28 25.99 19.45
CA LYS A 64 13.04 26.76 19.33
C LYS A 64 13.27 28.27 19.25
N LYS A 65 14.34 28.79 19.91
CA LYS A 65 14.64 30.23 19.91
C LYS A 65 15.31 30.71 18.62
N GLU A 66 16.02 29.83 17.90
CA GLU A 66 16.70 30.19 16.65
C GLU A 66 15.86 30.12 15.39
N LYS A 67 14.64 29.54 15.49
CA LYS A 67 13.78 29.28 14.31
C LYS A 67 12.54 30.16 14.23
N GLU A 68 12.52 31.32 14.87
CA GLU A 68 11.43 32.30 14.72
C GLU A 68 11.63 33.23 13.50
N LEU A 69 12.15 32.69 12.40
CA LEU A 69 11.94 33.32 11.09
C LEU A 69 10.61 32.83 10.53
N PRO A 70 9.79 33.70 9.92
CA PRO A 70 8.50 33.27 9.40
C PRO A 70 8.73 32.16 8.39
N LYS A 71 8.31 30.94 8.77
CA LYS A 71 8.33 29.80 7.86
C LYS A 71 7.46 30.15 6.67
N ARG A 72 8.07 30.38 5.51
CA ARG A 72 7.36 30.30 4.24
C ARG A 72 6.53 29.02 4.27
N ARG A 73 5.21 29.16 4.18
CA ARG A 73 4.32 28.03 4.00
C ARG A 73 4.85 27.20 2.83
N LYS A 74 5.44 26.03 3.15
CA LYS A 74 5.78 25.07 2.11
C LYS A 74 4.46 24.66 1.47
N THR A 75 4.18 25.20 0.30
CA THR A 75 3.18 24.61 -0.56
C THR A 75 3.62 23.15 -0.75
N ASN A 76 2.79 22.22 -0.38
CA ASN A 76 3.02 20.80 -0.64
C ASN A 76 2.92 20.57 -2.15
N VAL A 77 3.95 21.03 -2.88
CA VAL A 77 4.08 20.70 -4.30
C VAL A 77 4.52 19.24 -4.33
N LEU A 78 3.58 18.37 -4.67
CA LEU A 78 3.86 16.96 -4.86
C LEU A 78 5.05 16.80 -5.82
N LYS A 79 6.01 15.98 -5.45
CA LYS A 79 7.16 15.66 -6.31
C LYS A 79 6.64 15.08 -7.64
N PRO A 80 7.33 15.31 -8.76
CA PRO A 80 6.87 14.79 -10.06
C PRO A 80 6.53 13.29 -10.04
N LYS A 81 7.29 12.47 -9.33
CA LYS A 81 7.05 11.04 -9.17
C LYS A 81 5.74 10.75 -8.41
N GLU A 82 5.36 11.59 -7.46
CA GLU A 82 4.11 11.44 -6.70
C GLU A 82 2.88 11.85 -7.52
N ARG A 83 3.04 12.78 -8.48
CA ARG A 83 1.95 13.19 -9.37
C ARG A 83 1.54 12.10 -10.35
N THR A 84 2.48 11.21 -10.71
CA THR A 84 2.22 10.11 -11.64
C THR A 84 1.83 8.81 -10.92
N ALA A 85 1.94 8.76 -9.60
CA ALA A 85 1.55 7.58 -8.82
C ALA A 85 0.05 7.29 -8.98
N PRO A 86 -0.35 6.02 -8.98
CA PRO A 86 -1.77 5.68 -9.01
C PRO A 86 -2.45 6.19 -7.74
N LYS A 87 -3.67 6.68 -7.90
CA LYS A 87 -4.47 7.19 -6.77
C LYS A 87 -5.22 6.09 -6.04
N MET A 88 -5.29 4.90 -6.63
CA MET A 88 -5.99 3.76 -6.06
C MET A 88 -5.28 2.46 -6.48
N GLU A 89 -5.11 1.55 -5.54
CA GLU A 89 -4.55 0.21 -5.78
C GLU A 89 -5.57 -0.83 -5.32
N VAL A 90 -5.76 -1.87 -6.13
CA VAL A 90 -6.68 -2.96 -5.84
C VAL A 90 -5.93 -4.27 -5.98
N ASP A 91 -5.75 -4.98 -4.89
CA ASP A 91 -5.14 -6.31 -4.89
C ASP A 91 -6.22 -7.34 -5.17
N LEU A 92 -6.08 -8.04 -6.32
CA LEU A 92 -7.01 -9.06 -6.77
C LEU A 92 -6.58 -10.48 -6.41
N HIS A 93 -5.48 -10.65 -5.67
CA HIS A 93 -5.08 -11.98 -5.23
C HIS A 93 -6.21 -12.59 -4.40
N ILE A 94 -6.55 -13.84 -4.70
CA ILE A 94 -7.72 -14.50 -4.10
C ILE A 94 -7.66 -14.53 -2.56
N ASN A 95 -6.46 -14.63 -2.00
CA ASN A 95 -6.25 -14.63 -0.55
C ASN A 95 -6.60 -13.27 0.10
N GLN A 96 -6.61 -12.19 -0.68
CA GLN A 96 -7.03 -10.87 -0.20
C GLN A 96 -8.54 -10.69 -0.26
N LEU A 97 -9.20 -11.45 -1.14
CA LEU A 97 -10.64 -11.35 -1.37
C LEU A 97 -11.46 -12.31 -0.51
N VAL A 98 -10.88 -13.46 -0.14
CA VAL A 98 -11.58 -14.53 0.58
C VAL A 98 -10.68 -15.12 1.68
N LYS A 99 -11.23 -15.32 2.87
CA LYS A 99 -10.51 -15.91 4.02
C LYS A 99 -10.12 -17.38 3.78
N ASN A 100 -10.92 -18.13 3.02
CA ASN A 100 -10.65 -19.54 2.78
C ASN A 100 -10.89 -19.90 1.30
N PRO A 101 -9.92 -19.64 0.42
CA PRO A 101 -10.06 -19.93 -1.00
C PRO A 101 -10.00 -21.41 -1.36
N LYS A 102 -9.54 -22.28 -0.46
CA LYS A 102 -9.34 -23.72 -0.74
C LYS A 102 -10.64 -24.46 -1.12
N SER A 103 -11.79 -23.92 -0.70
CA SER A 103 -13.11 -24.51 -1.00
C SER A 103 -13.70 -24.04 -2.32
N MET A 104 -13.05 -23.08 -2.99
CA MET A 104 -13.57 -22.49 -4.23
C MET A 104 -12.98 -23.15 -5.48
N GLY A 105 -13.80 -23.35 -6.49
CA GLY A 105 -13.31 -23.76 -7.81
C GLY A 105 -12.52 -22.65 -8.50
N LYS A 106 -11.62 -23.02 -9.41
CA LYS A 106 -10.82 -22.04 -10.18
C LYS A 106 -11.69 -21.02 -10.92
N PHE A 107 -12.81 -21.48 -11.47
CA PHE A 107 -13.77 -20.63 -12.18
C PHE A 107 -14.43 -19.61 -11.24
N ASP A 108 -14.82 -20.06 -10.05
CA ASP A 108 -15.44 -19.18 -9.03
C ASP A 108 -14.45 -18.14 -8.53
N MET A 109 -13.18 -18.53 -8.35
CA MET A 109 -12.10 -17.60 -7.97
C MET A 109 -11.93 -16.51 -9.02
N LEU A 110 -11.85 -16.92 -10.30
CA LEU A 110 -11.70 -15.99 -11.43
C LEU A 110 -12.87 -15.01 -11.50
N ASN A 111 -14.10 -15.53 -11.40
CA ASN A 111 -15.31 -14.69 -11.43
C ASN A 111 -15.32 -13.68 -10.29
N LEU A 112 -14.97 -14.10 -9.08
CA LEU A 112 -14.90 -13.20 -7.92
C LEU A 112 -13.86 -12.08 -8.13
N GLN A 113 -12.69 -12.43 -8.67
CA GLN A 113 -11.63 -11.47 -8.98
C GLN A 113 -12.10 -10.45 -10.03
N LEU A 114 -12.79 -10.91 -11.09
CA LEU A 114 -13.33 -10.06 -12.16
C LEU A 114 -14.47 -9.16 -11.64
N ASP A 115 -15.39 -9.71 -10.85
CA ASP A 115 -16.48 -8.93 -10.24
C ASP A 115 -15.93 -7.86 -9.31
N THR A 116 -14.89 -8.19 -8.55
CA THR A 116 -14.22 -7.24 -7.67
C THR A 116 -13.57 -6.13 -8.51
N ALA A 117 -12.85 -6.49 -9.57
CA ALA A 117 -12.21 -5.52 -10.47
C ALA A 117 -13.25 -4.58 -11.08
N LYS A 118 -14.37 -5.14 -11.56
CA LYS A 118 -15.48 -4.36 -12.14
C LYS A 118 -16.04 -3.35 -11.13
N ARG A 119 -16.38 -3.82 -9.93
CA ARG A 119 -16.92 -2.95 -8.86
C ARG A 119 -15.96 -1.84 -8.50
N GLN A 120 -14.66 -2.15 -8.40
CA GLN A 120 -13.65 -1.16 -8.06
C GLN A 120 -13.41 -0.15 -9.20
N LEU A 121 -13.47 -0.60 -10.45
CA LEU A 121 -13.37 0.29 -11.62
C LEU A 121 -14.58 1.23 -11.68
N ASP A 122 -15.79 0.70 -11.52
CA ASP A 122 -17.02 1.51 -11.48
C ASP A 122 -16.98 2.54 -10.35
N PHE A 123 -16.49 2.13 -9.17
CA PHE A 123 -16.27 3.05 -8.04
C PHE A 123 -15.27 4.15 -8.40
N ALA A 124 -14.13 3.79 -9.01
CA ALA A 124 -13.11 4.76 -9.41
C ALA A 124 -13.64 5.76 -10.43
N ILE A 125 -14.44 5.29 -11.40
CA ILE A 125 -15.09 6.15 -12.40
C ILE A 125 -16.04 7.14 -11.70
N ASN A 126 -16.90 6.65 -10.79
CA ASN A 126 -17.86 7.46 -10.06
C ASN A 126 -17.18 8.50 -9.15
N LYS A 127 -16.04 8.15 -8.58
CA LYS A 127 -15.24 9.04 -7.70
C LYS A 127 -14.27 9.93 -8.47
N ARG A 128 -14.24 9.83 -9.80
CA ARG A 128 -13.34 10.61 -10.70
C ARG A 128 -11.86 10.38 -10.37
N ILE A 129 -11.53 9.15 -9.98
CA ILE A 129 -10.15 8.72 -9.76
C ILE A 129 -9.52 8.45 -11.13
N GLN A 130 -8.45 9.16 -11.46
CA GLN A 130 -7.85 9.10 -12.81
C GLN A 130 -7.01 7.84 -13.03
N LYS A 131 -6.40 7.30 -11.98
CA LYS A 131 -5.49 6.16 -12.12
C LYS A 131 -5.77 5.12 -11.04
N ILE A 132 -5.97 3.88 -11.46
CA ILE A 132 -6.16 2.73 -10.60
C ILE A 132 -5.23 1.61 -11.07
N VAL A 133 -4.59 0.92 -10.16
CA VAL A 133 -3.75 -0.24 -10.45
C VAL A 133 -4.43 -1.49 -9.90
N PHE A 134 -4.59 -2.48 -10.76
CA PHE A 134 -5.09 -3.81 -10.39
C PHE A 134 -3.90 -4.77 -10.30
N ILE A 135 -3.65 -5.29 -9.10
CA ILE A 135 -2.58 -6.25 -8.84
C ILE A 135 -3.18 -7.65 -8.96
N HIS A 136 -2.83 -8.36 -10.03
CA HIS A 136 -3.40 -9.67 -10.37
C HIS A 136 -2.40 -10.83 -10.26
N GLY A 137 -1.14 -10.49 -10.03
CA GLY A 137 -0.06 -11.48 -10.03
C GLY A 137 0.33 -11.90 -11.44
N VAL A 138 1.41 -12.65 -11.55
CA VAL A 138 1.91 -13.16 -12.84
C VAL A 138 1.11 -14.41 -13.26
N GLY A 139 1.08 -15.44 -12.40
CA GLY A 139 0.29 -16.65 -12.59
C GLY A 139 0.38 -17.25 -14.01
N GLU A 140 -0.70 -17.85 -14.45
CA GLU A 140 -0.85 -18.40 -15.81
C GLU A 140 -1.26 -17.33 -16.83
N GLY A 141 -1.48 -16.09 -16.38
CA GLY A 141 -1.89 -14.98 -17.25
C GLY A 141 -3.39 -14.86 -17.50
N VAL A 142 -4.17 -15.85 -17.11
CA VAL A 142 -5.62 -15.90 -17.37
C VAL A 142 -6.34 -14.68 -16.82
N LEU A 143 -6.08 -14.32 -15.57
CA LEU A 143 -6.73 -13.16 -14.94
C LEU A 143 -6.36 -11.85 -15.65
N LYS A 144 -5.09 -11.67 -16.04
CA LYS A 144 -4.64 -10.50 -16.79
C LYS A 144 -5.41 -10.36 -18.11
N GLU A 145 -5.56 -11.49 -18.84
CA GLU A 145 -6.26 -11.52 -20.11
C GLU A 145 -7.74 -11.16 -19.96
N GLU A 146 -8.42 -11.77 -18.99
CA GLU A 146 -9.84 -11.52 -18.70
C GLU A 146 -10.08 -10.08 -18.23
N LEU A 147 -9.15 -9.51 -17.45
CA LEU A 147 -9.20 -8.09 -17.09
C LEU A 147 -9.09 -7.21 -18.34
N GLY A 148 -8.24 -7.58 -19.29
CA GLY A 148 -8.16 -6.89 -20.59
C GLY A 148 -9.48 -6.87 -21.33
N TYR A 149 -10.18 -8.02 -21.37
CA TYR A 149 -11.54 -8.10 -21.97
C TYR A 149 -12.54 -7.23 -21.20
N LEU A 150 -12.46 -7.23 -19.87
CA LEU A 150 -13.34 -6.40 -19.03
C LEU A 150 -13.11 -4.92 -19.31
N PHE A 151 -11.86 -4.46 -19.34
CA PHE A 151 -11.53 -3.04 -19.51
C PHE A 151 -11.89 -2.51 -20.91
N ARG A 152 -11.84 -3.36 -21.94
CA ARG A 152 -12.25 -3.00 -23.31
C ARG A 152 -13.74 -2.66 -23.43
N LYS A 153 -14.56 -3.07 -22.46
CA LYS A 153 -15.99 -2.74 -22.43
C LYS A 153 -16.27 -1.29 -22.02
N TYR A 154 -15.25 -0.58 -21.56
CA TYR A 154 -15.37 0.81 -21.10
C TYR A 154 -14.73 1.75 -22.12
N ASP A 155 -15.51 2.67 -22.68
CA ASP A 155 -15.03 3.62 -23.67
C ASP A 155 -14.14 4.71 -23.08
N ASN A 156 -14.22 4.91 -21.77
CA ASN A 156 -13.54 5.98 -21.04
C ASN A 156 -12.30 5.52 -20.27
N VAL A 157 -11.73 4.37 -20.62
CA VAL A 157 -10.52 3.88 -19.99
C VAL A 157 -9.45 3.48 -21.01
N LYS A 158 -8.20 3.62 -20.61
CA LYS A 158 -7.03 3.00 -21.26
C LYS A 158 -6.32 2.15 -20.20
N PHE A 159 -5.76 1.03 -20.60
CA PHE A 159 -5.03 0.15 -19.69
C PHE A 159 -3.72 -0.31 -20.31
N TYR A 160 -2.73 -0.52 -19.47
CA TYR A 160 -1.38 -0.92 -19.82
C TYR A 160 -0.69 -1.53 -18.59
N ASP A 161 0.47 -2.15 -18.79
CA ASP A 161 1.23 -2.71 -17.69
C ASP A 161 1.62 -1.60 -16.71
N ALA A 162 1.42 -1.86 -15.42
CA ALA A 162 1.78 -0.90 -14.35
C ALA A 162 3.30 -0.80 -14.21
N ASP A 163 3.75 0.16 -13.40
CA ASP A 163 5.19 0.43 -13.19
C ASP A 163 5.91 -0.87 -12.78
N TYR A 164 6.81 -1.33 -13.65
CA TYR A 164 7.56 -2.57 -13.46
C TYR A 164 8.41 -2.54 -12.18
N GLN A 165 9.02 -1.39 -11.86
CA GLN A 165 9.86 -1.27 -10.67
C GLN A 165 9.08 -1.45 -9.37
N LYS A 166 7.80 -1.08 -9.38
CA LYS A 166 6.95 -1.17 -8.20
C LYS A 166 6.16 -2.50 -8.13
N TYR A 167 5.67 -2.98 -9.26
CA TYR A 167 4.71 -4.10 -9.30
C TYR A 167 5.20 -5.32 -10.10
N GLY A 168 6.34 -5.23 -10.77
CA GLY A 168 6.78 -6.27 -11.70
C GLY A 168 5.82 -6.41 -12.88
N LEU A 169 5.62 -7.65 -13.33
CA LEU A 169 4.70 -7.99 -14.43
C LEU A 169 3.28 -8.32 -13.94
N GLY A 170 3.07 -8.27 -12.63
CA GLY A 170 1.82 -8.74 -12.00
C GLY A 170 0.76 -7.68 -11.76
N ALA A 171 0.80 -6.54 -12.46
CA ALA A 171 -0.19 -5.48 -12.28
C ALA A 171 -0.49 -4.73 -13.57
N THR A 172 -1.73 -4.28 -13.70
CA THR A 172 -2.23 -3.47 -14.82
C THR A 172 -2.72 -2.12 -14.29
N GLU A 173 -2.20 -1.04 -14.86
CA GLU A 173 -2.67 0.31 -14.58
C GLU A 173 -3.79 0.67 -15.55
N VAL A 174 -4.88 1.19 -15.01
CA VAL A 174 -6.02 1.70 -15.79
C VAL A 174 -6.09 3.23 -15.60
N TYR A 175 -6.01 3.94 -16.70
CA TYR A 175 -6.20 5.40 -16.76
C TYR A 175 -7.64 5.69 -17.18
N ILE A 176 -8.38 6.45 -16.35
CA ILE A 176 -9.79 6.81 -16.55
C ILE A 176 -9.84 8.24 -17.07
N PHE A 177 -10.43 8.43 -18.28
CA PHE A 177 -10.63 9.75 -18.87
C PHE A 177 -11.86 10.41 -18.29
N UNK A 178 -11.95 11.49 -18.12
CA UNK A 178 -13.03 12.15 -17.69
C UNK A 178 -13.90 12.20 -18.80
N UNK A 179 -14.73 11.84 -18.87
CA UNK A 179 -15.49 11.94 -19.81
C UNK A 179 -15.72 13.24 -20.04
N UNK A 180 -15.48 13.59 -20.80
CA UNK A 180 -15.71 14.76 -21.17
C UNK A 180 -17.06 14.84 -21.23
N UNK A 181 -17.44 15.27 -20.75
CA UNK A 181 -18.58 15.47 -20.86
C UNK A 181 -18.85 15.76 -22.10
N GLN A 182 -19.48 15.11 -22.88
CA GLN A 182 -20.04 15.42 -24.16
C GLN A 182 -21.25 16.35 -23.94
N ASN A 183 -20.97 17.61 -24.09
CA ASN A 183 -22.04 18.59 -24.10
C ASN A 183 -22.81 18.45 -25.43
N TYR A 184 -24.05 18.02 -25.36
CA TYR A 184 -25.02 18.14 -26.44
C TYR A 184 -25.70 19.51 -26.37
#